data_c10d492295553ee5f1b464d54d9d4832
#
_entry.id   c10d492295553ee5f1b464d54d9d4832
#
_cell.length_a   1.000
_cell.length_b   1.000
_cell.length_c   1.000
_cell.angle_alpha   90.00
_cell.angle_beta   90.00
_cell.angle_gamma   90.00
#
_symmetry.space_group_name_H-M   'P 1'
#
loop_
_entity.id
_entity.type
_entity.pdbx_description
1 polymer ?
#
loop_
_entity_poly.entity_id
_entity_poly.type
_entity_poly.pdbx_seq_one_letter_code
_entity_poly.pdbx_strand_id
1 'polypeptide(L)'
;MHRLAFKQVDVFTTQRFKGNPLAVILQAESLTREQMQEIAHWNNLSETTFVLPATRPEADYRVRIFTPNSELPFAGHATIGSAHALIEAGLIEPRNGRLVQECPSGLIDLDVVRQPDGSQLITFELPPATIQPVNDSDHRELQAVLGVSVVRDRRPCFVTVGPRWLVVQLRDAQTVLAVIPDLARMAINDHRTSTTGVVIFGPHPEGSNEHIEVRTFAPTCGITEDAACGSGGGAVAAFIRATGQTASLGSQLRVAQGAALGRAGKMQLSITDHSIKVTGASVTCLDGFLNP
;
A
#
# COMPACT_ATOMS: atom_id res chain seq x y z
N MET A 1 33.18 2.36 -11.95
CA MET A 1 31.97 2.22 -11.13
C MET A 1 30.86 1.68 -12.00
N HIS A 2 30.18 0.64 -11.57
CA HIS A 2 29.08 0.04 -12.34
C HIS A 2 27.82 0.85 -12.05
N ARG A 3 27.21 1.43 -13.11
CA ARG A 3 25.94 2.17 -12.96
C ARG A 3 24.81 1.17 -12.85
N LEU A 4 23.90 1.39 -11.90
CA LEU A 4 22.69 0.59 -11.76
C LEU A 4 21.50 1.35 -12.35
N ALA A 5 20.69 0.69 -13.16
CA ALA A 5 19.47 1.26 -13.68
C ALA A 5 18.49 1.56 -12.52
N PHE A 6 17.94 2.77 -12.55
CA PHE A 6 17.09 3.31 -11.49
C PHE A 6 15.81 3.89 -12.08
N LYS A 7 14.69 3.59 -11.48
CA LYS A 7 13.42 4.26 -11.75
C LYS A 7 12.79 4.77 -10.45
N GLN A 8 12.20 5.96 -10.51
CA GLN A 8 11.26 6.40 -9.47
C GLN A 8 9.86 6.37 -10.05
N VAL A 9 9.02 5.56 -9.45
CA VAL A 9 7.68 5.23 -9.93
C VAL A 9 6.64 5.76 -8.96
N ASP A 10 5.62 6.44 -9.45
CA ASP A 10 4.42 6.74 -8.67
C ASP A 10 3.43 5.57 -8.81
N VAL A 11 3.11 4.95 -7.69
CA VAL A 11 2.21 3.79 -7.61
C VAL A 11 0.80 4.22 -7.24
N PHE A 12 -0.19 3.46 -7.68
CA PHE A 12 -1.63 3.74 -7.53
C PHE A 12 -2.09 5.01 -8.26
N THR A 13 -1.49 5.31 -9.40
CA THR A 13 -1.90 6.44 -10.23
C THR A 13 -1.45 6.23 -11.68
N THR A 14 -2.10 6.94 -12.61
CA THR A 14 -1.63 7.11 -13.99
C THR A 14 -1.08 8.52 -14.23
N GLN A 15 -1.09 9.38 -13.20
CA GLN A 15 -0.61 10.77 -13.28
C GLN A 15 0.69 10.92 -12.50
N ARG A 16 1.74 11.42 -13.16
CA ARG A 16 3.02 11.70 -12.49
C ARG A 16 2.84 12.65 -11.31
N PHE A 17 3.59 12.40 -10.23
CA PHE A 17 3.61 13.19 -9.00
C PHE A 17 2.30 13.14 -8.18
N LYS A 18 1.43 12.16 -8.46
CA LYS A 18 0.14 12.01 -7.80
C LYS A 18 -0.06 10.70 -7.05
N GLY A 19 0.84 9.74 -7.21
CA GLY A 19 0.79 8.44 -6.51
C GLY A 19 1.66 8.38 -5.26
N ASN A 20 1.93 7.14 -4.85
CA ASN A 20 2.90 6.84 -3.80
C ASN A 20 4.28 6.58 -4.44
N PRO A 21 5.30 7.42 -4.18
CA PRO A 21 6.59 7.29 -4.82
C PRO A 21 7.37 6.08 -4.32
N LEU A 22 7.94 5.33 -5.25
CA LEU A 22 8.79 4.17 -5.02
C LEU A 22 10.10 4.31 -5.80
N ALA A 23 11.22 4.13 -5.14
CA ALA A 23 12.50 3.93 -5.81
C ALA A 23 12.69 2.45 -6.18
N VAL A 24 13.02 2.17 -7.44
CA VAL A 24 13.28 0.83 -7.93
C VAL A 24 14.68 0.78 -8.52
N ILE A 25 15.58 0.02 -7.91
CA ILE A 25 16.93 -0.25 -8.41
C ILE A 25 16.87 -1.58 -9.17
N LEU A 26 17.04 -1.50 -10.47
CA LEU A 26 17.06 -2.66 -11.35
C LEU A 26 18.44 -3.30 -11.35
N GLN A 27 18.51 -4.64 -11.38
CA GLN A 27 19.75 -5.40 -11.45
C GLN A 27 20.73 -5.09 -10.29
N ALA A 28 20.26 -5.23 -9.06
CA ALA A 28 20.95 -4.83 -7.84
C ALA A 28 21.87 -5.92 -7.23
N GLU A 29 22.29 -6.92 -8.02
CA GLU A 29 23.08 -8.08 -7.57
C GLU A 29 24.45 -7.70 -7.00
N SER A 30 24.99 -6.58 -7.45
CA SER A 30 26.31 -6.08 -6.99
C SER A 30 26.25 -5.38 -5.63
N LEU A 31 25.06 -5.09 -5.09
CA LEU A 31 24.89 -4.38 -3.84
C LEU A 31 24.85 -5.35 -2.64
N THR A 32 25.56 -4.99 -1.56
CA THR A 32 25.38 -5.66 -0.29
C THR A 32 24.09 -5.21 0.41
N ARG A 33 23.65 -5.94 1.43
CA ARG A 33 22.49 -5.57 2.24
C ARG A 33 22.65 -4.19 2.90
N GLU A 34 23.84 -3.90 3.37
CA GLU A 34 24.19 -2.65 4.02
C GLU A 34 24.10 -1.47 3.05
N GLN A 35 24.61 -1.64 1.83
CA GLN A 35 24.49 -0.63 0.75
C GLN A 35 23.02 -0.41 0.34
N MET A 36 22.21 -1.48 0.25
CA MET A 36 20.77 -1.37 -0.02
C MET A 36 20.06 -0.55 1.07
N GLN A 37 20.38 -0.82 2.35
CA GLN A 37 19.83 -0.07 3.48
C GLN A 37 20.29 1.39 3.49
N GLU A 38 21.55 1.66 3.18
CA GLU A 38 22.10 3.00 3.09
C GLU A 38 21.42 3.82 2.00
N ILE A 39 21.23 3.25 0.81
CA ILE A 39 20.52 3.87 -0.31
C ILE A 39 19.06 4.18 0.08
N ALA A 40 18.37 3.23 0.72
CA ALA A 40 16.99 3.41 1.17
C ALA A 40 16.89 4.51 2.25
N HIS A 41 17.84 4.56 3.17
CA HIS A 41 17.91 5.61 4.19
C HIS A 41 18.14 6.99 3.57
N TRP A 42 19.08 7.08 2.62
CA TRP A 42 19.45 8.33 1.97
C TRP A 42 18.31 8.92 1.13
N ASN A 43 17.63 8.10 0.31
CA ASN A 43 16.56 8.58 -0.54
C ASN A 43 15.27 8.94 0.22
N ASN A 44 15.11 8.37 1.43
CA ASN A 44 14.06 8.70 2.40
C ASN A 44 12.61 8.58 1.86
N LEU A 45 12.41 7.71 0.89
CA LEU A 45 11.06 7.30 0.47
C LEU A 45 10.50 6.25 1.44
N SER A 46 9.17 6.09 1.47
CA SER A 46 8.53 5.08 2.32
C SER A 46 9.11 3.69 2.09
N GLU A 47 9.35 3.33 0.82
CA GLU A 47 10.08 2.12 0.42
C GLU A 47 11.00 2.36 -0.78
N THR A 48 12.04 1.54 -0.80
CA THR A 48 12.99 1.37 -1.91
C THR A 48 13.11 -0.11 -2.22
N THR A 49 13.04 -0.47 -3.48
CA THR A 49 13.15 -1.86 -3.92
C THR A 49 14.42 -2.12 -4.71
N PHE A 50 14.98 -3.30 -4.48
CA PHE A 50 16.18 -3.80 -5.16
C PHE A 50 15.81 -5.10 -5.86
N VAL A 51 15.85 -5.05 -7.19
CA VAL A 51 15.50 -6.20 -8.02
C VAL A 51 16.72 -7.09 -8.22
N LEU A 52 16.51 -8.38 -8.04
CA LEU A 52 17.51 -9.43 -8.09
C LEU A 52 17.02 -10.59 -8.97
N PRO A 53 17.92 -11.43 -9.49
CA PRO A 53 17.52 -12.69 -10.11
C PRO A 53 16.72 -13.56 -9.14
N ALA A 54 15.71 -14.26 -9.67
CA ALA A 54 14.96 -15.24 -8.92
C ALA A 54 15.87 -16.39 -8.44
N THR A 55 15.60 -16.91 -7.23
CA THR A 55 16.28 -18.09 -6.71
C THR A 55 15.40 -19.33 -6.79
N ARG A 56 14.11 -19.16 -7.01
CA ARG A 56 13.12 -20.21 -7.19
C ARG A 56 12.72 -20.32 -8.66
N PRO A 57 12.59 -21.54 -9.22
CA PRO A 57 12.27 -21.73 -10.65
C PRO A 57 10.86 -21.23 -11.02
N GLU A 58 9.95 -21.09 -10.06
CA GLU A 58 8.60 -20.60 -10.26
C GLU A 58 8.53 -19.07 -10.34
N ALA A 59 9.56 -18.35 -9.86
CA ALA A 59 9.57 -16.90 -9.82
C ALA A 59 10.16 -16.30 -11.10
N ASP A 60 9.61 -15.19 -11.56
CA ASP A 60 10.14 -14.44 -12.68
C ASP A 60 11.25 -13.47 -12.24
N TYR A 61 11.17 -12.95 -11.02
CA TYR A 61 12.18 -12.08 -10.40
C TYR A 61 12.10 -12.15 -8.88
N ARG A 62 13.14 -11.68 -8.22
CA ARG A 62 13.19 -11.51 -6.77
C ARG A 62 13.31 -10.03 -6.42
N VAL A 63 12.66 -9.61 -5.34
CA VAL A 63 12.75 -8.25 -4.82
C VAL A 63 13.10 -8.25 -3.32
N ARG A 64 13.96 -7.32 -2.93
CA ARG A 64 14.16 -6.93 -1.54
C ARG A 64 13.61 -5.52 -1.35
N ILE A 65 12.91 -5.31 -0.24
CA ILE A 65 12.15 -4.08 0.03
C ILE A 65 12.68 -3.47 1.31
N PHE A 66 13.09 -2.22 1.25
CA PHE A 66 13.65 -1.50 2.39
C PHE A 66 12.88 -0.21 2.66
N THR A 67 12.55 0.02 3.92
CA THR A 67 12.23 1.36 4.44
C THR A 67 13.52 2.11 4.75
N PRO A 68 13.49 3.41 5.08
CA PRO A 68 14.67 4.11 5.56
C PRO A 68 15.37 3.43 6.77
N ASN A 69 14.67 2.60 7.53
CA ASN A 69 15.18 2.05 8.79
C ASN A 69 15.33 0.53 8.82
N SER A 70 14.66 -0.21 7.93
CA SER A 70 14.63 -1.67 7.99
C SER A 70 14.21 -2.31 6.68
N GLU A 71 14.55 -3.59 6.51
CA GLU A 71 14.04 -4.43 5.43
C GLU A 71 12.67 -4.99 5.79
N LEU A 72 11.75 -4.93 4.82
CA LEU A 72 10.41 -5.48 4.93
C LEU A 72 10.29 -6.83 4.20
N PRO A 73 9.52 -7.78 4.76
CA PRO A 73 9.27 -9.05 4.08
C PRO A 73 8.36 -8.91 2.85
N PHE A 74 7.49 -7.91 2.85
CA PHE A 74 6.53 -7.61 1.77
C PHE A 74 5.98 -6.19 1.91
N ALA A 75 5.69 -5.53 0.78
CA ALA A 75 4.92 -4.29 0.72
C ALA A 75 4.16 -4.21 -0.61
N GLY A 76 2.85 -3.95 -0.55
CA GLY A 76 1.96 -4.03 -1.72
C GLY A 76 2.30 -3.01 -2.82
N HIS A 77 2.51 -1.72 -2.48
CA HIS A 77 2.84 -0.73 -3.49
C HIS A 77 4.25 -0.97 -4.07
N ALA A 78 5.20 -1.41 -3.25
CA ALA A 78 6.53 -1.80 -3.69
C ALA A 78 6.48 -2.95 -4.71
N THR A 79 5.60 -3.92 -4.50
CA THR A 79 5.36 -5.05 -5.42
C THR A 79 4.81 -4.57 -6.77
N ILE A 80 3.75 -3.74 -6.75
CA ILE A 80 3.14 -3.19 -7.99
C ILE A 80 4.15 -2.32 -8.75
N GLY A 81 4.85 -1.42 -8.06
CA GLY A 81 5.80 -0.51 -8.70
C GLY A 81 7.04 -1.21 -9.25
N SER A 82 7.55 -2.25 -8.58
CA SER A 82 8.67 -3.05 -9.08
C SER A 82 8.30 -3.83 -10.34
N ALA A 83 7.13 -4.48 -10.35
CA ALA A 83 6.62 -5.17 -11.54
C ALA A 83 6.44 -4.21 -12.71
N HIS A 84 5.83 -3.02 -12.48
CA HIS A 84 5.70 -1.98 -13.49
C HIS A 84 7.06 -1.57 -14.05
N ALA A 85 8.03 -1.25 -13.18
CA ALA A 85 9.36 -0.80 -13.60
C ALA A 85 10.09 -1.84 -14.46
N LEU A 86 9.98 -3.12 -14.10
CA LEU A 86 10.59 -4.23 -14.85
C LEU A 86 9.95 -4.44 -16.23
N ILE A 87 8.62 -4.40 -16.30
CA ILE A 87 7.88 -4.55 -17.57
C ILE A 87 8.19 -3.36 -18.50
N GLU A 88 8.14 -2.14 -17.96
CA GLU A 88 8.44 -0.93 -18.73
C GLU A 88 9.89 -0.90 -19.24
N ALA A 89 10.85 -1.41 -18.46
CA ALA A 89 12.25 -1.56 -18.86
C ALA A 89 12.50 -2.70 -19.86
N GLY A 90 11.48 -3.51 -20.17
CA GLY A 90 11.61 -4.69 -21.04
C GLY A 90 12.46 -5.82 -20.45
N LEU A 91 12.65 -5.84 -19.12
CA LEU A 91 13.44 -6.85 -18.43
C LEU A 91 12.66 -8.12 -18.15
N ILE A 92 11.33 -8.02 -18.02
CA ILE A 92 10.41 -9.15 -17.89
C ILE A 92 9.18 -8.91 -18.76
N GLU A 93 8.54 -10.01 -19.18
CA GLU A 93 7.27 -9.98 -19.88
C GLU A 93 6.27 -10.90 -19.18
N PRO A 94 5.04 -10.40 -18.86
CA PRO A 94 4.01 -11.23 -18.22
C PRO A 94 3.59 -12.40 -19.10
N ARG A 95 3.69 -13.63 -18.58
CA ARG A 95 3.27 -14.85 -19.28
C ARG A 95 1.78 -15.05 -19.10
N ASN A 96 1.00 -14.92 -20.18
CA ASN A 96 -0.46 -14.97 -20.13
C ASN A 96 -1.07 -13.98 -19.12
N GLY A 97 -0.48 -12.78 -19.00
CA GLY A 97 -0.92 -11.76 -18.05
C GLY A 97 -0.54 -12.05 -16.59
N ARG A 98 0.47 -12.90 -16.34
CA ARG A 98 0.90 -13.25 -14.97
C ARG A 98 2.40 -13.07 -14.79
N LEU A 99 2.76 -12.71 -13.56
CA LEU A 99 4.14 -12.69 -13.04
C LEU A 99 4.15 -13.30 -11.64
N VAL A 100 5.30 -13.83 -11.27
CA VAL A 100 5.54 -14.34 -9.91
C VAL A 100 6.75 -13.62 -9.32
N GLN A 101 6.51 -12.84 -8.27
CA GLN A 101 7.54 -12.17 -7.48
C GLN A 101 8.01 -13.06 -6.35
N GLU A 102 9.32 -13.25 -6.21
CA GLU A 102 9.92 -13.83 -5.00
C GLU A 102 10.30 -12.71 -4.03
N CYS A 103 9.92 -12.85 -2.75
CA CYS A 103 10.33 -11.97 -1.67
C CYS A 103 10.46 -12.76 -0.35
N PRO A 104 10.93 -12.17 0.77
CA PRO A 104 11.02 -12.88 2.04
C PRO A 104 9.71 -13.48 2.57
N SER A 105 8.55 -12.94 2.17
CA SER A 105 7.23 -13.52 2.47
C SER A 105 6.86 -14.73 1.59
N GLY A 106 7.68 -15.07 0.60
CA GLY A 106 7.42 -16.18 -0.32
C GLY A 106 7.19 -15.74 -1.76
N LEU A 107 6.42 -16.53 -2.49
CA LEU A 107 6.01 -16.22 -3.85
C LEU A 107 4.71 -15.43 -3.85
N ILE A 108 4.69 -14.36 -4.62
CA ILE A 108 3.52 -13.49 -4.78
C ILE A 108 3.09 -13.54 -6.24
N ASP A 109 1.91 -14.08 -6.48
CA ASP A 109 1.29 -14.07 -7.80
C ASP A 109 0.73 -12.69 -8.14
N LEU A 110 1.03 -12.23 -9.35
CA LEU A 110 0.56 -10.95 -9.88
C LEU A 110 -0.23 -11.17 -11.16
N ASP A 111 -1.45 -10.65 -11.21
CA ASP A 111 -2.20 -10.53 -12.45
C ASP A 111 -1.88 -9.17 -13.10
N VAL A 112 -1.52 -9.16 -14.38
CA VAL A 112 -1.15 -7.95 -15.15
C VAL A 112 -2.09 -7.80 -16.34
N VAL A 113 -2.81 -6.69 -16.38
CA VAL A 113 -3.74 -6.37 -17.48
C VAL A 113 -3.30 -5.07 -18.15
N ARG A 114 -2.97 -5.14 -19.44
CA ARG A 114 -2.64 -3.95 -20.23
C ARG A 114 -3.93 -3.24 -20.65
N GLN A 115 -3.98 -1.94 -20.39
CA GLN A 115 -5.10 -1.09 -20.75
C GLN A 115 -4.95 -0.54 -22.18
N PRO A 116 -6.04 -0.09 -22.84
CA PRO A 116 -5.98 0.48 -24.19
C PRO A 116 -5.09 1.72 -24.32
N ASP A 117 -4.91 2.48 -23.24
CA ASP A 117 -4.03 3.66 -23.18
C ASP A 117 -2.55 3.31 -22.97
N GLY A 118 -2.23 2.01 -22.91
CA GLY A 118 -0.88 1.48 -22.69
C GLY A 118 -0.49 1.36 -21.23
N SER A 119 -1.28 1.87 -20.28
CA SER A 119 -1.07 1.67 -18.85
C SER A 119 -1.28 0.20 -18.46
N GLN A 120 -0.76 -0.17 -17.29
CA GLN A 120 -0.90 -1.53 -16.77
C GLN A 120 -1.62 -1.48 -15.43
N LEU A 121 -2.60 -2.35 -15.28
CA LEU A 121 -3.21 -2.66 -13.97
C LEU A 121 -2.55 -3.92 -13.44
N ILE A 122 -1.92 -3.80 -12.27
CA ILE A 122 -1.25 -4.90 -11.60
C ILE A 122 -2.01 -5.21 -10.33
N THR A 123 -2.32 -6.49 -10.14
CA THR A 123 -3.14 -6.98 -9.03
C THR A 123 -2.37 -8.01 -8.23
N PHE A 124 -2.41 -7.92 -6.92
CA PHE A 124 -1.95 -8.96 -6.01
C PHE A 124 -3.05 -9.35 -5.03
N GLU A 125 -2.98 -10.56 -4.51
CA GLU A 125 -3.87 -11.05 -3.46
C GLU A 125 -3.23 -10.81 -2.09
N LEU A 126 -4.04 -10.36 -1.13
CA LEU A 126 -3.61 -10.19 0.25
C LEU A 126 -3.54 -11.53 0.98
N PRO A 127 -2.62 -11.68 1.94
CA PRO A 127 -2.66 -12.81 2.85
C PRO A 127 -3.98 -12.85 3.63
N PRO A 128 -4.39 -14.02 4.14
CA PRO A 128 -5.59 -14.13 4.96
C PRO A 128 -5.61 -13.11 6.11
N ALA A 129 -6.67 -12.32 6.20
CA ALA A 129 -6.82 -11.29 7.21
C ALA A 129 -7.26 -11.88 8.55
N THR A 130 -6.66 -11.40 9.65
CA THR A 130 -7.22 -11.60 11.00
C THR A 130 -7.82 -10.31 11.52
N ILE A 131 -8.98 -10.41 12.20
CA ILE A 131 -9.74 -9.25 12.64
C ILE A 131 -10.09 -9.39 14.12
N GLN A 132 -9.82 -8.34 14.88
CA GLN A 132 -10.10 -8.28 16.32
C GLN A 132 -10.74 -6.93 16.64
N PRO A 133 -11.98 -6.89 17.18
CA PRO A 133 -12.61 -5.65 17.62
C PRO A 133 -11.80 -4.97 18.73
N VAL A 134 -11.75 -3.65 18.72
CA VAL A 134 -11.12 -2.88 19.81
C VAL A 134 -11.98 -2.93 21.07
N ASN A 135 -11.36 -2.82 22.24
CA ASN A 135 -12.05 -2.66 23.51
C ASN A 135 -12.53 -1.20 23.69
N ASP A 136 -13.34 -0.95 24.75
CA ASP A 136 -13.91 0.39 24.97
C ASP A 136 -12.88 1.44 25.37
N SER A 137 -11.76 1.04 25.97
CA SER A 137 -10.65 1.95 26.31
C SER A 137 -9.96 2.43 25.04
N ASP A 138 -9.61 1.50 24.14
CA ASP A 138 -8.97 1.82 22.87
C ASP A 138 -9.88 2.63 21.95
N HIS A 139 -11.20 2.36 21.99
CA HIS A 139 -12.18 3.15 21.24
C HIS A 139 -12.22 4.62 21.69
N ARG A 140 -12.21 4.89 23.00
CA ARG A 140 -12.18 6.27 23.54
C ARG A 140 -10.87 6.98 23.20
N GLU A 141 -9.75 6.26 23.32
CA GLU A 141 -8.44 6.78 22.95
C GLU A 141 -8.37 7.17 21.46
N LEU A 142 -8.89 6.30 20.59
CA LEU A 142 -8.94 6.53 19.16
C LEU A 142 -9.76 7.79 18.79
N GLN A 143 -10.90 8.02 19.42
CA GLN A 143 -11.69 9.24 19.21
C GLN A 143 -10.93 10.50 19.63
N ALA A 144 -10.15 10.43 20.70
CA ALA A 144 -9.31 11.53 21.15
C ALA A 144 -8.12 11.76 20.19
N VAL A 145 -7.53 10.71 19.63
CA VAL A 145 -6.47 10.79 18.60
C VAL A 145 -6.97 11.42 17.31
N LEU A 146 -8.16 11.02 16.84
CA LEU A 146 -8.70 11.49 15.57
C LEU A 146 -9.44 12.83 15.67
N GLY A 147 -9.85 13.24 16.86
CA GLY A 147 -10.64 14.47 17.08
C GLY A 147 -12.05 14.42 16.49
N VAL A 148 -12.54 13.23 16.09
CA VAL A 148 -13.85 13.03 15.46
C VAL A 148 -14.58 11.83 16.04
N SER A 149 -15.91 11.81 15.91
CA SER A 149 -16.72 10.69 16.31
C SER A 149 -16.65 9.55 15.29
N VAL A 150 -16.47 8.34 15.78
CA VAL A 150 -16.52 7.11 14.99
C VAL A 150 -17.98 6.68 14.80
N VAL A 151 -18.29 6.02 13.70
CA VAL A 151 -19.65 5.50 13.43
C VAL A 151 -20.03 4.49 14.52
N ARG A 152 -21.15 4.72 15.21
CA ARG A 152 -21.55 3.95 16.41
C ARG A 152 -21.73 2.46 16.15
N ASP A 153 -22.34 2.14 15.02
CA ASP A 153 -22.68 0.74 14.66
C ASP A 153 -21.54 0.02 13.93
N ARG A 154 -20.37 0.66 13.83
CA ARG A 154 -19.18 0.15 13.13
C ARG A 154 -17.98 0.23 14.05
N ARG A 155 -17.90 -0.74 14.97
CA ARG A 155 -16.80 -0.79 15.95
C ARG A 155 -15.46 -0.90 15.22
N PRO A 156 -14.47 -0.04 15.53
CA PRO A 156 -13.12 -0.16 14.99
C PRO A 156 -12.52 -1.53 15.28
N CYS A 157 -11.66 -1.99 14.38
CA CYS A 157 -11.02 -3.29 14.50
C CYS A 157 -9.51 -3.19 14.24
N PHE A 158 -8.74 -3.99 14.96
CA PHE A 158 -7.40 -4.35 14.54
C PHE A 158 -7.50 -5.36 13.41
N VAL A 159 -6.90 -5.04 12.26
CA VAL A 159 -6.90 -5.89 11.06
C VAL A 159 -5.45 -6.17 10.69
N THR A 160 -5.08 -7.45 10.66
CA THR A 160 -3.74 -7.88 10.24
C THR A 160 -3.82 -8.47 8.83
N VAL A 161 -3.09 -7.87 7.90
CA VAL A 161 -2.97 -8.26 6.48
C VAL A 161 -1.50 -8.24 6.05
N GLY A 162 -0.61 -8.81 6.87
CA GLY A 162 0.81 -8.55 6.95
C GLY A 162 1.03 -7.50 8.04
N PRO A 163 1.09 -6.20 7.77
CA PRO A 163 0.98 -5.17 8.81
C PRO A 163 -0.32 -5.29 9.61
N ARG A 164 -0.29 -4.85 10.87
CA ARG A 164 -1.45 -4.77 11.74
C ARG A 164 -1.95 -3.32 11.80
N TRP A 165 -3.12 -3.08 11.23
CA TRP A 165 -3.77 -1.77 11.14
C TRP A 165 -4.92 -1.64 12.12
N LEU A 166 -5.09 -0.45 12.72
CA LEU A 166 -6.33 -0.07 13.39
C LEU A 166 -7.26 0.59 12.37
N VAL A 167 -8.31 -0.12 11.95
CA VAL A 167 -9.24 0.33 10.91
C VAL A 167 -10.47 0.99 11.52
N VAL A 168 -10.81 2.16 11.01
CA VAL A 168 -11.88 3.01 11.53
C VAL A 168 -12.76 3.51 10.39
N GLN A 169 -14.06 3.30 10.51
CA GLN A 169 -15.04 3.90 9.61
C GLN A 169 -15.54 5.23 10.15
N LEU A 170 -15.47 6.26 9.33
CA LEU A 170 -16.08 7.58 9.54
C LEU A 170 -17.36 7.71 8.70
N ARG A 171 -18.13 8.76 8.99
CA ARG A 171 -19.44 8.95 8.37
C ARG A 171 -19.40 9.05 6.85
N ASP A 172 -18.45 9.78 6.31
CA ASP A 172 -18.32 10.09 4.89
C ASP A 172 -16.88 10.49 4.52
N ALA A 173 -16.61 10.57 3.22
CA ALA A 173 -15.33 10.98 2.65
C ALA A 173 -14.91 12.40 3.10
N GLN A 174 -15.86 13.32 3.24
CA GLN A 174 -15.57 14.69 3.68
C GLN A 174 -15.06 14.70 5.13
N THR A 175 -15.66 13.90 6.00
CA THR A 175 -15.19 13.72 7.38
C THR A 175 -13.79 13.12 7.41
N VAL A 176 -13.49 12.12 6.55
CA VAL A 176 -12.14 11.55 6.41
C VAL A 176 -11.12 12.62 6.04
N LEU A 177 -11.42 13.44 5.04
CA LEU A 177 -10.51 14.49 4.56
C LEU A 177 -10.30 15.62 5.58
N ALA A 178 -11.28 15.88 6.45
CA ALA A 178 -11.22 16.92 7.47
C ALA A 178 -10.45 16.51 8.74
N VAL A 179 -10.13 15.24 8.94
CA VAL A 179 -9.40 14.77 10.13
C VAL A 179 -8.02 15.40 10.22
N ILE A 180 -7.71 15.97 11.37
CA ILE A 180 -6.36 16.42 11.76
C ILE A 180 -5.97 15.60 13.00
N PRO A 181 -5.24 14.47 12.84
CA PRO A 181 -4.98 13.58 13.95
C PRO A 181 -3.86 14.13 14.85
N ASP A 182 -3.94 13.81 16.15
CA ASP A 182 -2.82 13.95 17.07
C ASP A 182 -1.81 12.82 16.82
N LEU A 183 -0.83 13.09 15.94
CA LEU A 183 0.15 12.09 15.52
C LEU A 183 1.07 11.64 16.66
N ALA A 184 1.37 12.52 17.62
CA ALA A 184 2.20 12.17 18.78
C ALA A 184 1.46 11.17 19.69
N ARG A 185 0.20 11.44 19.97
CA ARG A 185 -0.68 10.55 20.72
C ARG A 185 -0.94 9.24 19.98
N MET A 186 -1.11 9.31 18.65
CA MET A 186 -1.25 8.14 17.78
C MET A 186 -0.03 7.21 17.90
N ALA A 187 1.20 7.75 17.81
CA ALA A 187 2.43 6.97 17.93
C ALA A 187 2.52 6.23 19.29
N ILE A 188 2.16 6.90 20.39
CA ILE A 188 2.10 6.27 21.72
C ILE A 188 1.10 5.12 21.73
N ASN A 189 -0.08 5.33 21.14
CA ASN A 189 -1.13 4.32 21.07
C ASN A 189 -0.73 3.13 20.17
N ASP A 190 -0.08 3.39 19.04
CA ASP A 190 0.41 2.37 18.12
C ASP A 190 1.45 1.45 18.79
N HIS A 191 2.39 2.03 19.54
CA HIS A 191 3.32 1.24 20.36
C HIS A 191 2.60 0.38 21.40
N ARG A 192 1.64 0.95 22.13
CA ARG A 192 0.88 0.24 23.17
C ARG A 192 0.07 -0.92 22.60
N THR A 193 -0.51 -0.76 21.42
CA THR A 193 -1.37 -1.76 20.77
C THR A 193 -0.64 -2.66 19.79
N SER A 194 0.66 -2.43 19.58
CA SER A 194 1.48 -3.12 18.58
C SER A 194 0.86 -3.04 17.18
N THR A 195 0.38 -1.86 16.81
CA THR A 195 -0.14 -1.56 15.47
C THR A 195 0.91 -0.85 14.63
N THR A 196 0.85 -1.06 13.32
CA THR A 196 1.64 -0.31 12.32
C THR A 196 1.15 1.13 12.26
N GLY A 197 -0.14 1.34 12.45
CA GLY A 197 -0.77 2.64 12.41
C GLY A 197 -2.30 2.56 12.30
N VAL A 198 -2.90 3.68 11.91
CA VAL A 198 -4.36 3.84 11.83
C VAL A 198 -4.78 4.08 10.38
N VAL A 199 -5.81 3.38 9.94
CA VAL A 199 -6.47 3.59 8.65
C VAL A 199 -7.89 4.07 8.90
N ILE A 200 -8.21 5.25 8.39
CA ILE A 200 -9.58 5.78 8.42
C ILE A 200 -10.17 5.75 7.03
N PHE A 201 -11.46 5.44 6.92
CA PHE A 201 -12.18 5.47 5.65
C PHE A 201 -13.63 5.93 5.81
N GLY A 202 -14.21 6.41 4.72
CA GLY A 202 -15.62 6.79 4.66
C GLY A 202 -16.14 6.79 3.24
N PRO A 203 -17.47 6.55 3.04
CA PRO A 203 -18.05 6.50 1.72
C PRO A 203 -18.10 7.88 1.06
N HIS A 204 -17.88 7.90 -0.25
CA HIS A 204 -18.22 9.04 -1.09
C HIS A 204 -19.73 9.08 -1.35
N PRO A 205 -20.29 10.24 -1.74
CA PRO A 205 -21.69 10.34 -2.18
C PRO A 205 -21.99 9.37 -3.33
N GLU A 206 -23.22 8.90 -3.38
CA GLU A 206 -23.70 8.04 -4.49
C GLU A 206 -23.49 8.72 -5.84
N GLY A 207 -23.05 7.97 -6.84
CA GLY A 207 -22.73 8.49 -8.19
C GLY A 207 -21.33 9.09 -8.32
N SER A 208 -20.53 9.12 -7.25
CA SER A 208 -19.12 9.51 -7.32
C SER A 208 -18.28 8.51 -8.11
N ASN A 209 -17.18 8.99 -8.71
CA ASN A 209 -16.22 8.13 -9.40
C ASN A 209 -15.59 7.11 -8.47
N GLU A 210 -15.28 7.51 -7.23
CA GLU A 210 -14.73 6.64 -6.21
C GLU A 210 -15.81 6.28 -5.18
N HIS A 211 -15.72 5.07 -4.60
CA HIS A 211 -16.70 4.59 -3.63
C HIS A 211 -16.36 5.02 -2.21
N ILE A 212 -15.06 5.01 -1.87
CA ILE A 212 -14.57 5.35 -0.52
C ILE A 212 -13.32 6.23 -0.60
N GLU A 213 -13.20 7.14 0.36
CA GLU A 213 -11.96 7.85 0.68
C GLU A 213 -11.24 7.11 1.80
N VAL A 214 -9.91 7.00 1.68
CA VAL A 214 -9.05 6.36 2.69
C VAL A 214 -7.93 7.32 3.06
N ARG A 215 -7.52 7.32 4.33
CA ARG A 215 -6.25 7.92 4.79
C ARG A 215 -5.55 6.95 5.73
N THR A 216 -4.25 6.85 5.60
CA THR A 216 -3.41 5.91 6.36
C THR A 216 -2.30 6.66 7.06
N PHE A 217 -2.17 6.46 8.36
CA PHE A 217 -1.18 7.10 9.22
C PHE A 217 -0.31 6.04 9.87
N ALA A 218 1.01 6.18 9.82
CA ALA A 218 1.97 5.26 10.43
C ALA A 218 3.15 6.02 11.07
N PRO A 219 2.90 6.86 12.08
CA PRO A 219 3.92 7.73 12.66
C PRO A 219 5.07 6.95 13.30
N THR A 220 4.84 5.75 13.83
CA THR A 220 5.89 4.87 14.38
C THR A 220 6.84 4.32 13.32
N CYS A 221 6.42 4.30 12.04
CA CYS A 221 7.25 3.91 10.90
C CYS A 221 7.96 5.10 10.25
N GLY A 222 7.82 6.31 10.81
CA GLY A 222 8.34 7.55 10.21
C GLY A 222 7.46 8.14 9.11
N ILE A 223 6.28 7.58 8.88
CA ILE A 223 5.32 8.00 7.85
C ILE A 223 4.15 8.69 8.54
N THR A 224 4.13 10.03 8.55
CA THR A 224 3.04 10.79 9.17
C THR A 224 1.70 10.51 8.51
N GLU A 225 1.67 10.46 7.19
CA GLU A 225 0.53 10.01 6.38
C GLU A 225 1.06 9.41 5.07
N ASP A 226 0.52 8.25 4.68
CA ASP A 226 0.90 7.55 3.45
C ASP A 226 0.05 8.03 2.27
N ALA A 227 0.69 8.31 1.16
CA ALA A 227 0.06 8.87 -0.03
C ALA A 227 -0.96 7.92 -0.69
N ALA A 228 -0.67 6.60 -0.71
CA ALA A 228 -1.57 5.53 -1.14
C ALA A 228 -1.05 4.19 -0.62
N CYS A 229 -1.80 3.55 0.25
CA CYS A 229 -1.37 2.37 1.02
C CYS A 229 -2.13 1.12 0.60
N GLY A 230 -1.46 0.21 -0.11
CA GLY A 230 -2.09 -1.05 -0.56
C GLY A 230 -2.55 -1.94 0.61
N SER A 231 -1.73 -2.10 1.65
CA SER A 231 -2.11 -2.88 2.84
C SER A 231 -3.18 -2.18 3.68
N GLY A 232 -3.16 -0.83 3.75
CA GLY A 232 -4.21 -0.05 4.38
C GLY A 232 -5.56 -0.21 3.68
N GLY A 233 -5.59 -0.07 2.35
CA GLY A 233 -6.78 -0.34 1.53
C GLY A 233 -7.27 -1.76 1.68
N GLY A 234 -6.36 -2.73 1.69
CA GLY A 234 -6.69 -4.13 1.92
C GLY A 234 -7.26 -4.42 3.31
N ALA A 235 -6.75 -3.75 4.35
CA ALA A 235 -7.30 -3.84 5.70
C ALA A 235 -8.73 -3.27 5.76
N VAL A 236 -9.01 -2.17 5.03
CA VAL A 236 -10.37 -1.64 4.87
C VAL A 236 -11.28 -2.65 4.17
N ALA A 237 -10.82 -3.31 3.09
CA ALA A 237 -11.59 -4.35 2.42
C ALA A 237 -11.93 -5.52 3.34
N ALA A 238 -10.97 -5.97 4.17
CA ALA A 238 -11.17 -7.01 5.16
C ALA A 238 -12.19 -6.58 6.23
N PHE A 239 -12.11 -5.35 6.69
CA PHE A 239 -13.09 -4.78 7.61
C PHE A 239 -14.51 -4.74 7.00
N ILE A 240 -14.66 -4.25 5.77
CA ILE A 240 -15.93 -4.20 5.03
C ILE A 240 -16.55 -5.59 4.91
N ARG A 241 -15.74 -6.62 4.56
CA ARG A 241 -16.18 -8.01 4.48
C ARG A 241 -16.68 -8.51 5.85
N ALA A 242 -15.87 -8.34 6.89
CA ALA A 242 -16.17 -8.86 8.23
C ALA A 242 -17.39 -8.20 8.88
N THR A 243 -17.69 -6.97 8.53
CA THR A 243 -18.85 -6.21 9.03
C THR A 243 -20.07 -6.32 8.13
N GLY A 244 -20.04 -7.17 7.09
CA GLY A 244 -21.16 -7.43 6.19
C GLY A 244 -21.54 -6.26 5.28
N GLN A 245 -20.60 -5.32 5.06
CA GLN A 245 -20.88 -4.10 4.30
C GLN A 245 -20.71 -4.26 2.78
N THR A 246 -20.30 -5.44 2.30
CA THR A 246 -20.22 -5.73 0.85
C THR A 246 -21.58 -5.60 0.15
N ALA A 247 -22.68 -5.83 0.89
CA ALA A 247 -24.03 -5.65 0.36
C ALA A 247 -24.38 -4.18 0.09
N SER A 248 -23.85 -3.23 0.87
CA SER A 248 -24.15 -1.80 0.76
C SER A 248 -23.08 -1.00 0.00
N LEU A 249 -21.80 -1.33 0.21
CA LEU A 249 -20.68 -0.62 -0.45
C LEU A 249 -20.24 -1.29 -1.76
N GLY A 250 -20.62 -2.55 -1.96
CA GLY A 250 -20.16 -3.36 -3.09
C GLY A 250 -18.95 -4.23 -2.77
N SER A 251 -18.72 -5.22 -3.62
CA SER A 251 -17.55 -6.13 -3.56
C SER A 251 -16.41 -5.69 -4.50
N GLN A 252 -16.66 -4.70 -5.35
CA GLN A 252 -15.69 -4.06 -6.24
C GLN A 252 -15.65 -2.58 -5.89
N LEU A 253 -14.58 -2.16 -5.19
CA LEU A 253 -14.48 -0.80 -4.67
C LEU A 253 -13.39 -0.02 -5.41
N ARG A 254 -13.71 1.20 -5.80
CA ARG A 254 -12.73 2.22 -6.21
C ARG A 254 -12.43 3.09 -5.00
N VAL A 255 -11.15 3.20 -4.68
CA VAL A 255 -10.62 3.89 -3.51
C VAL A 255 -9.85 5.12 -3.94
N ALA A 256 -10.13 6.26 -3.31
CA ALA A 256 -9.28 7.45 -3.37
C ALA A 256 -8.46 7.56 -2.09
N GLN A 257 -7.18 7.99 -2.21
CA GLN A 257 -6.29 8.28 -1.09
C GLN A 257 -5.28 9.35 -1.47
N GLY A 258 -4.86 10.14 -0.48
CA GLY A 258 -3.75 11.08 -0.63
C GLY A 258 -4.16 12.52 -0.94
N ALA A 259 -5.44 12.84 -1.06
CA ALA A 259 -5.91 14.20 -1.37
C ALA A 259 -5.42 15.23 -0.35
N ALA A 260 -5.35 14.88 0.94
CA ALA A 260 -4.81 15.74 2.00
C ALA A 260 -3.31 16.07 1.83
N LEU A 261 -2.58 15.25 1.07
CA LEU A 261 -1.17 15.43 0.73
C LEU A 261 -0.96 16.06 -0.67
N GLY A 262 -2.03 16.49 -1.36
CA GLY A 262 -1.96 16.97 -2.74
C GLY A 262 -1.70 15.86 -3.75
N ARG A 263 -1.91 14.59 -3.37
CA ARG A 263 -1.82 13.40 -4.21
C ARG A 263 -3.20 12.98 -4.71
N ALA A 264 -3.25 12.00 -5.60
CA ALA A 264 -4.49 11.46 -6.17
C ALA A 264 -4.33 9.95 -6.41
N GLY A 265 -4.03 9.24 -5.33
CA GLY A 265 -3.90 7.79 -5.36
C GLY A 265 -5.24 7.11 -5.61
N LYS A 266 -5.24 6.09 -6.48
CA LYS A 266 -6.42 5.32 -6.86
C LYS A 266 -6.13 3.84 -6.84
N MET A 267 -6.89 3.11 -6.05
CA MET A 267 -6.82 1.66 -5.94
C MET A 267 -8.16 1.04 -6.30
N GLN A 268 -8.14 -0.20 -6.75
CA GLN A 268 -9.32 -1.03 -6.85
C GLN A 268 -9.18 -2.19 -5.88
N LEU A 269 -10.25 -2.45 -5.13
CA LEU A 269 -10.33 -3.58 -4.21
C LEU A 269 -11.38 -4.55 -4.70
N SER A 270 -11.03 -5.82 -4.82
CA SER A 270 -11.97 -6.90 -5.11
C SER A 270 -12.10 -7.78 -3.89
N ILE A 271 -13.32 -7.92 -3.39
CA ILE A 271 -13.64 -8.62 -2.15
C ILE A 271 -14.51 -9.83 -2.50
N THR A 272 -14.02 -11.03 -2.18
CA THR A 272 -14.80 -12.26 -2.23
C THR A 272 -14.88 -12.88 -0.83
N ASP A 273 -15.62 -13.96 -0.68
CA ASP A 273 -15.69 -14.69 0.59
C ASP A 273 -14.32 -15.26 0.99
N HIS A 274 -13.46 -15.55 0.02
CA HIS A 274 -12.20 -16.26 0.22
C HIS A 274 -10.96 -15.41 0.02
N SER A 275 -11.03 -14.35 -0.80
CA SER A 275 -9.87 -13.54 -1.16
C SER A 275 -10.15 -12.04 -1.15
N ILE A 276 -9.11 -11.27 -0.97
CA ILE A 276 -9.11 -9.81 -1.16
C ILE A 276 -7.95 -9.50 -2.10
N LYS A 277 -8.26 -8.83 -3.22
CA LYS A 277 -7.26 -8.40 -4.18
C LYS A 277 -7.15 -6.88 -4.20
N VAL A 278 -5.93 -6.39 -4.33
CA VAL A 278 -5.59 -4.97 -4.49
C VAL A 278 -5.02 -4.77 -5.88
N THR A 279 -5.60 -3.84 -6.63
CA THR A 279 -5.19 -3.51 -7.99
C THR A 279 -4.81 -2.05 -8.08
N GLY A 280 -3.72 -1.76 -8.78
CA GLY A 280 -3.30 -0.40 -9.08
C GLY A 280 -2.55 -0.25 -10.39
N ALA A 281 -2.57 0.96 -10.94
CA ALA A 281 -1.68 1.39 -12.00
C ALA A 281 -0.43 2.04 -11.41
N SER A 282 0.59 2.20 -12.24
CA SER A 282 1.79 2.95 -11.91
C SER A 282 2.26 3.78 -13.10
N VAL A 283 3.04 4.83 -12.82
CA VAL A 283 3.67 5.66 -13.84
C VAL A 283 5.08 6.04 -13.43
N THR A 284 6.04 5.90 -14.34
CA THR A 284 7.43 6.28 -14.09
C THR A 284 7.59 7.79 -14.13
N CYS A 285 8.17 8.37 -13.07
CA CYS A 285 8.45 9.79 -12.93
C CYS A 285 9.90 10.13 -13.26
N LEU A 286 10.85 9.29 -12.83
CA LEU A 286 12.28 9.43 -13.12
C LEU A 286 12.81 8.11 -13.69
N ASP A 287 13.67 8.23 -14.70
CA ASP A 287 14.38 7.10 -15.32
C ASP A 287 15.84 7.51 -15.50
N GLY A 288 16.77 6.70 -15.00
CA GLY A 288 18.17 7.07 -15.00
C GLY A 288 19.07 6.00 -14.38
N PHE A 289 20.13 6.47 -13.70
CA PHE A 289 21.12 5.59 -13.11
C PHE A 289 21.50 6.02 -11.71
N LEU A 290 21.70 5.04 -10.84
CA LEU A 290 22.35 5.17 -9.54
C LEU A 290 23.85 4.86 -9.69
N ASN A 291 24.71 5.64 -9.04
CA ASN A 291 26.13 5.37 -8.91
C ASN A 291 26.42 4.98 -7.46
N PRO A 292 26.42 3.68 -7.11
CA PRO A 292 26.63 3.22 -5.75
C PRO A 292 28.06 3.35 -5.27
#